data_222d0ea198e10b368e7babf8fa5fca17
#
_entry.id   222d0ea198e10b368e7babf8fa5fca17
#
_cell.length_a   1.000
_cell.length_b   1.000
_cell.length_c   1.000
_cell.angle_alpha   90.00
_cell.angle_beta   90.00
_cell.angle_gamma   90.00
#
_symmetry.space_group_name_H-M   'P 1'
#
loop_
_entity.id
_entity.type
_entity.pdbx_description
1 polymer ?
#
loop_
_entity_poly.entity_id
_entity_poly.type
_entity_poly.pdbx_seq_one_letter_code
_entity_poly.pdbx_strand_id
1 'polypeptide(L)'
;VVDADAGLVNKIGQDDMLRGVTISANGFYGPQGRELRIGLADPHLNDKIEKFSFDNYKITNYEMEGSAIAGLASLMGHRAMTVCCIIANRRVEAANTDYKPYIEKLVQTVLERI
;
A
#
# COMPACT_ATOMS: atom_id res chain seq x y z
N VAL A 1 -0.57 -8.44 -10.93
CA VAL A 1 0.12 -8.25 -9.64
C VAL A 1 1.62 -8.26 -9.90
N VAL A 2 2.35 -7.44 -9.17
CA VAL A 2 3.82 -7.39 -9.17
C VAL A 2 4.28 -7.77 -7.77
N ASP A 3 5.16 -8.76 -7.67
CA ASP A 3 5.66 -9.22 -6.38
C ASP A 3 6.77 -8.30 -5.86
N ALA A 4 6.75 -8.03 -4.56
CA ALA A 4 7.89 -7.47 -3.84
C ALA A 4 8.99 -8.53 -3.66
N ASP A 5 10.23 -8.12 -3.47
CA ASP A 5 11.33 -9.04 -3.18
C ASP A 5 11.10 -9.79 -1.86
N ALA A 6 10.99 -11.12 -1.93
CA ALA A 6 10.70 -11.97 -0.78
C ALA A 6 11.76 -11.89 0.32
N GLY A 7 13.03 -11.69 -0.05
CA GLY A 7 14.12 -11.52 0.92
C GLY A 7 13.96 -10.24 1.74
N LEU A 8 13.62 -9.12 1.08
CA LEU A 8 13.33 -7.86 1.75
C LEU A 8 12.07 -7.95 2.60
N VAL A 9 11.00 -8.56 2.08
CA VAL A 9 9.74 -8.74 2.83
C VAL A 9 9.98 -9.55 4.10
N ASN A 10 10.76 -10.62 4.04
CA ASN A 10 11.04 -11.45 5.22
C ASN A 10 12.00 -10.76 6.22
N LYS A 11 12.93 -9.96 5.72
CA LYS A 11 13.89 -9.24 6.57
C LYS A 11 13.26 -8.06 7.29
N ILE A 12 12.43 -7.28 6.60
CA ILE A 12 11.88 -6.01 7.09
C ILE A 12 10.48 -6.21 7.69
N GLY A 13 9.61 -6.97 7.00
CA GLY A 13 8.21 -7.19 7.38
C GLY A 13 8.06 -8.26 8.45
N GLN A 14 8.42 -7.94 9.70
CA GLN A 14 8.27 -8.81 10.87
C GLN A 14 6.83 -8.76 11.43
N ASP A 15 6.58 -9.43 12.56
CA ASP A 15 5.25 -9.59 13.15
C ASP A 15 4.56 -8.29 13.59
N ASP A 16 5.31 -7.19 13.66
CA ASP A 16 4.80 -5.84 13.92
C ASP A 16 4.27 -5.11 12.68
N MET A 17 4.35 -5.75 11.50
CA MET A 17 3.88 -5.21 10.23
C MET A 17 2.83 -6.12 9.58
N LEU A 18 1.71 -5.54 9.18
CA LEU A 18 0.70 -6.25 8.41
C LEU A 18 1.17 -6.49 6.98
N ARG A 19 1.10 -7.74 6.52
CA ARG A 19 1.36 -8.10 5.12
C ARG A 19 0.05 -8.08 4.32
N GLY A 20 0.10 -7.55 3.11
CA GLY A 20 -1.06 -7.47 2.24
C GLY A 20 -0.73 -7.03 0.83
N VAL A 21 -1.76 -6.83 0.05
CA VAL A 21 -1.66 -6.30 -1.31
C VAL A 21 -1.85 -4.79 -1.29
N THR A 22 -0.93 -4.08 -1.90
CA THR A 22 -1.00 -2.61 -2.07
C THR A 22 -1.49 -2.29 -3.47
N ILE A 23 -2.41 -1.34 -3.61
CA ILE A 23 -2.83 -0.81 -4.92
C ILE A 23 -2.02 0.44 -5.23
N SER A 24 -1.24 0.38 -6.32
CA SER A 24 -0.63 1.58 -6.91
C SER A 24 -1.63 2.25 -7.83
N ALA A 25 -2.22 3.34 -7.39
CA ALA A 25 -3.30 4.01 -8.11
C ALA A 25 -2.78 5.18 -8.96
N ASN A 26 -3.31 5.34 -10.18
CA ASN A 26 -2.91 6.41 -11.10
C ASN A 26 -3.46 7.80 -10.72
N GLY A 27 -4.13 7.94 -9.60
CA GLY A 27 -4.69 9.21 -9.12
C GLY A 27 -5.17 9.12 -7.69
N PHE A 28 -5.19 10.26 -7.01
CA PHE A 28 -5.49 10.35 -5.59
C PHE A 28 -6.99 10.24 -5.27
N TYR A 29 -7.86 10.67 -6.18
CA TYR A 29 -9.31 10.74 -5.92
C TYR A 29 -10.05 9.50 -6.43
N GLY A 30 -10.68 9.57 -7.59
CA GLY A 30 -11.48 8.49 -8.16
C GLY A 30 -10.78 7.14 -8.26
N PRO A 31 -9.53 7.05 -8.77
CA PRO A 31 -8.80 5.80 -8.82
C PRO A 31 -8.53 5.15 -7.47
N GLN A 32 -8.57 5.94 -6.40
CA GLN A 32 -8.49 5.45 -5.03
C GLN A 32 -9.87 5.34 -4.34
N GLY A 33 -10.96 5.32 -5.07
CA GLY A 33 -12.30 5.17 -4.54
C GLY A 33 -12.83 6.36 -3.73
N ARG A 34 -12.24 7.56 -3.89
CA ARG A 34 -12.77 8.79 -3.27
C ARG A 34 -13.83 9.39 -4.18
N GLU A 35 -15.04 9.44 -3.69
CA GLU A 35 -16.13 10.15 -4.33
C GLU A 35 -16.12 11.62 -3.88
N LEU A 36 -16.17 12.53 -4.84
CA LEU A 36 -16.26 13.97 -4.61
C LEU A 36 -17.54 14.49 -5.28
N ARG A 37 -17.44 15.66 -5.97
CA ARG A 37 -18.55 16.22 -6.72
C ARG A 37 -18.98 15.38 -7.92
N ILE A 38 -18.05 14.64 -8.52
CA ILE A 38 -18.30 13.67 -9.60
C ILE A 38 -18.19 12.28 -8.99
N GLY A 39 -19.20 11.43 -9.21
CA GLY A 39 -19.21 10.05 -8.75
C GLY A 39 -18.09 9.20 -9.36
N LEU A 40 -17.87 8.03 -8.77
CA LEU A 40 -16.90 7.07 -9.28
C LEU A 40 -17.36 6.50 -10.63
N ALA A 41 -16.41 6.23 -11.53
CA ALA A 41 -16.68 5.51 -12.78
C ALA A 41 -17.25 4.10 -12.52
N ASP A 42 -16.84 3.48 -11.42
CA ASP A 42 -17.43 2.25 -10.89
C ASP A 42 -17.95 2.53 -9.46
N PRO A 43 -19.27 2.68 -9.26
CA PRO A 43 -19.84 2.95 -7.94
C PRO A 43 -19.57 1.83 -6.91
N HIS A 44 -19.26 0.62 -7.36
CA HIS A 44 -18.97 -0.54 -6.53
C HIS A 44 -17.46 -0.79 -6.33
N LEU A 45 -16.60 0.12 -6.72
CA LEU A 45 -15.15 -0.05 -6.66
C LEU A 45 -14.68 -0.45 -5.26
N ASN A 46 -15.10 0.27 -4.23
CA ASN A 46 -14.67 0.01 -2.85
C ASN A 46 -15.13 -1.37 -2.35
N ASP A 47 -16.33 -1.80 -2.71
CA ASP A 47 -16.85 -3.13 -2.34
C ASP A 47 -16.10 -4.25 -3.06
N LYS A 48 -15.74 -4.04 -4.32
CA LYS A 48 -14.91 -4.99 -5.09
C LYS A 48 -13.52 -5.12 -4.50
N ILE A 49 -12.90 -4.02 -4.12
CA ILE A 49 -11.58 -3.99 -3.50
C ILE A 49 -11.59 -4.71 -2.14
N GLU A 50 -12.59 -4.48 -1.31
CA GLU A 50 -12.72 -5.14 -0.01
C GLU A 50 -12.86 -6.66 -0.13
N LYS A 51 -13.55 -7.13 -1.17
CA LYS A 51 -13.75 -8.55 -1.44
C LYS A 51 -12.56 -9.21 -2.14
N PHE A 52 -11.68 -8.44 -2.74
CA PHE A 52 -10.55 -8.94 -3.50
C PHE A 52 -9.51 -9.60 -2.57
N SER A 53 -8.91 -10.67 -3.06
CA SER A 53 -7.74 -11.28 -2.45
C SER A 53 -6.83 -11.87 -3.52
N PHE A 54 -5.55 -11.92 -3.23
CA PHE A 54 -4.52 -12.54 -4.04
C PHE A 54 -3.60 -13.35 -3.12
N ASP A 55 -3.39 -14.63 -3.41
CA ASP A 55 -2.61 -15.56 -2.60
C ASP A 55 -2.93 -15.50 -1.08
N ASN A 56 -4.23 -15.43 -0.74
CA ASN A 56 -4.75 -15.26 0.61
C ASN A 56 -4.48 -13.90 1.27
N TYR A 57 -3.82 -12.96 0.59
CA TYR A 57 -3.65 -11.60 1.07
C TYR A 57 -4.81 -10.71 0.63
N LYS A 58 -5.24 -9.85 1.54
CA LYS A 58 -6.21 -8.79 1.26
C LYS A 58 -5.52 -7.53 0.78
N ILE A 59 -6.27 -6.65 0.11
CA ILE A 59 -5.82 -5.30 -0.14
C ILE A 59 -5.80 -4.54 1.19
N THR A 60 -4.65 -3.97 1.53
CA THR A 60 -4.42 -3.28 2.81
C THR A 60 -4.38 -1.77 2.65
N ASN A 61 -3.93 -1.27 1.51
CA ASN A 61 -3.75 0.16 1.32
C ASN A 61 -3.64 0.55 -0.16
N TYR A 62 -3.69 1.85 -0.37
CA TYR A 62 -3.31 2.51 -1.62
C TYR A 62 -2.01 3.29 -1.44
N GLU A 63 -1.22 3.32 -2.48
CA GLU A 63 -0.13 4.24 -2.74
C GLU A 63 -0.08 4.53 -4.26
N MET A 64 0.96 5.12 -4.80
CA MET A 64 0.90 5.58 -6.19
C MET A 64 2.12 5.18 -7.04
N GLU A 65 3.16 4.56 -6.50
CA GLU A 65 4.45 4.31 -7.18
C GLU A 65 4.97 2.88 -7.05
N GLY A 66 4.56 2.15 -6.01
CA GLY A 66 5.19 0.89 -5.58
C GLY A 66 5.21 -0.20 -6.64
N SER A 67 4.14 -0.36 -7.42
CA SER A 67 4.08 -1.39 -8.47
C SER A 67 5.08 -1.10 -9.61
N ALA A 68 5.25 0.16 -9.99
CA ALA A 68 6.20 0.56 -11.01
C ALA A 68 7.64 0.34 -10.51
N ILE A 69 7.94 0.74 -9.28
CA ILE A 69 9.26 0.55 -8.67
C ILE A 69 9.59 -0.93 -8.56
N ALA A 70 8.69 -1.75 -8.04
CA ALA A 70 8.90 -3.19 -7.89
C ALA A 70 9.08 -3.89 -9.25
N GLY A 71 8.24 -3.55 -10.23
CA GLY A 71 8.32 -4.12 -11.58
C GLY A 71 9.63 -3.77 -12.30
N LEU A 72 10.01 -2.50 -12.29
CA LEU A 72 11.26 -2.04 -12.90
C LEU A 72 12.48 -2.61 -12.18
N ALA A 73 12.48 -2.62 -10.86
CA ALA A 73 13.56 -3.22 -10.07
C ALA A 73 13.77 -4.69 -10.47
N SER A 74 12.69 -5.48 -10.54
CA SER A 74 12.75 -6.88 -10.95
C SER A 74 13.34 -7.05 -12.35
N LEU A 75 12.88 -6.25 -13.33
CA LEU A 75 13.39 -6.30 -14.70
C LEU A 75 14.87 -5.92 -14.81
N MET A 76 15.35 -5.08 -13.93
CA MET A 76 16.74 -4.61 -13.90
C MET A 76 17.66 -5.42 -12.97
N GLY A 77 17.16 -6.49 -12.37
CA GLY A 77 17.93 -7.33 -11.45
C GLY A 77 18.16 -6.70 -10.06
N HIS A 78 17.32 -5.74 -9.68
CA HIS A 78 17.33 -5.12 -8.35
C HIS A 78 16.21 -5.68 -7.47
N ARG A 79 16.34 -5.47 -6.16
CA ARG A 79 15.34 -5.86 -5.18
C ARG A 79 14.58 -4.64 -4.69
N ALA A 80 13.26 -4.74 -4.61
CA ALA A 80 12.40 -3.68 -4.09
C ALA A 80 11.24 -4.24 -3.28
N MET A 81 10.80 -3.48 -2.29
CA MET A 81 9.54 -3.65 -1.58
C MET A 81 8.98 -2.30 -1.18
N THR A 82 7.69 -2.26 -0.90
CA THR A 82 7.03 -1.06 -0.38
C THR A 82 6.63 -1.30 1.07
N VAL A 83 6.90 -0.33 1.94
CA VAL A 83 6.41 -0.28 3.33
C VAL A 83 5.60 0.99 3.48
N CYS A 84 4.37 0.88 3.98
CA CYS A 84 3.45 2.00 4.09
C CYS A 84 3.05 2.25 5.54
N CYS A 85 2.98 3.52 5.93
CA CYS A 85 2.27 3.95 7.12
C CYS A 85 0.82 4.28 6.75
N ILE A 86 -0.15 3.61 7.37
CA ILE A 86 -1.57 3.86 7.12
C ILE A 86 -2.00 5.10 7.89
N ILE A 87 -2.32 6.16 7.17
CA ILE A 87 -2.69 7.47 7.75
C ILE A 87 -4.19 7.77 7.66
N ALA A 88 -4.93 7.06 6.84
CA ALA A 88 -6.36 7.26 6.67
C ALA A 88 -7.07 5.93 6.39
N ASN A 89 -8.27 5.78 6.94
CA ASN A 89 -9.16 4.67 6.66
C ASN A 89 -10.47 5.23 6.08
N ARG A 90 -10.80 4.85 4.83
CA ARG A 90 -11.93 5.37 4.10
C ARG A 90 -13.28 4.82 4.53
N ARG A 91 -13.30 3.60 5.05
CA ARG A 91 -14.56 2.95 5.47
C ARG A 91 -15.14 3.58 6.73
N VAL A 92 -14.27 4.09 7.60
CA VAL A 92 -14.69 4.74 8.86
C VAL A 92 -14.43 6.24 8.84
N GLU A 93 -14.09 6.80 7.67
CA GLU A 93 -13.77 8.22 7.45
C GLU A 93 -12.78 8.79 8.49
N ALA A 94 -11.87 7.93 8.96
CA ALA A 94 -10.87 8.29 9.94
C ALA A 94 -9.55 8.64 9.25
N ALA A 95 -8.94 9.73 9.69
CA ALA A 95 -7.62 10.14 9.25
C ALA A 95 -6.79 10.58 10.47
N ASN A 96 -5.53 10.16 10.49
CA ASN A 96 -4.56 10.65 11.46
C ASN A 96 -3.88 11.90 10.89
N THR A 97 -4.15 13.05 11.46
CA THR A 97 -3.55 14.33 11.04
C THR A 97 -2.15 14.53 11.62
N ASP A 98 -1.82 13.84 12.71
CA ASP A 98 -0.49 13.83 13.32
C ASP A 98 0.24 12.52 13.00
N TYR A 99 0.53 12.30 11.72
CA TYR A 99 1.17 11.07 11.24
C TYR A 99 2.70 11.13 11.21
N LYS A 100 3.31 12.30 11.36
CA LYS A 100 4.78 12.47 11.26
C LYS A 100 5.58 11.56 12.21
N PRO A 101 5.25 11.46 13.51
CA PRO A 101 5.96 10.56 14.41
C PRO A 101 5.92 9.08 13.98
N TYR A 102 4.80 8.66 13.37
CA TYR A 102 4.66 7.28 12.88
C TYR A 102 5.50 7.02 11.64
N ILE A 103 5.63 8.01 10.74
CA ILE A 103 6.53 7.94 9.59
C ILE A 103 7.99 7.88 10.06
N GLU A 104 8.39 8.71 10.99
CA GLU A 104 9.74 8.72 11.56
C GLU A 104 10.09 7.38 12.19
N LYS A 105 9.18 6.82 13.00
CA LYS A 105 9.34 5.48 13.58
C LYS A 105 9.43 4.40 12.51
N LEU A 106 8.61 4.46 11.46
CA LEU A 106 8.66 3.51 10.35
C LEU A 106 10.01 3.55 9.65
N VAL A 107 10.51 4.74 9.32
CA VAL A 107 11.82 4.93 8.68
C VAL A 107 12.93 4.36 9.56
N GLN A 108 12.94 4.68 10.86
CA GLN A 108 13.92 4.13 11.80
C GLN A 108 13.85 2.59 11.84
N THR A 109 12.66 2.02 11.98
CA THR A 109 12.46 0.56 12.00
C THR A 109 13.00 -0.12 10.75
N VAL A 110 12.73 0.46 9.58
CA VAL A 110 13.23 -0.07 8.30
C VAL A 110 14.76 0.01 8.24
N LEU A 111 15.34 1.14 8.62
CA LEU A 111 16.81 1.32 8.63
C LEU A 111 17.52 0.36 9.58
N GLU A 112 16.94 0.06 10.73
CA GLU A 112 17.49 -0.92 11.68
C GLU A 112 17.44 -2.38 11.16
N ARG A 113 16.57 -2.66 10.18
CA ARG A 113 16.36 -4.00 9.62
C ARG A 113 17.04 -4.24 8.27
N ILE A 114 17.51 -3.20 7.62
CA ILE A 114 18.30 -3.30 6.37
C ILE A 114 19.76 -3.70 6.70
#